data_f41f89c2b47090d7cae9d7e813ce2a3e
#
_entry.id   f41f89c2b47090d7cae9d7e813ce2a3e
#
_cell.length_a   1.000
_cell.length_b   1.000
_cell.length_c   1.000
_cell.angle_alpha   90.00
_cell.angle_beta   90.00
_cell.angle_gamma   90.00
#
_symmetry.space_group_name_H-M   'P 1'
#
loop_
_entity.id
_entity.type
_entity.pdbx_description
1 polymer ?
#
loop_
_entity_poly.entity_id
_entity_poly.type
_entity_poly.pdbx_seq_one_letter_code
_entity_poly.pdbx_strand_id
1 'polypeptide(L)'
;VHYEIGLGDSGLTYEVGDSISIFPTNKKLLVNSIISRLGVEKDTVPAGFEDTIEILLTEKYEILTPSKRLIEYVADKSGDKVLKKLVDSEDKKAIEDYKWGMDVLDFMNINPNLKIDVSVFLGLCQSLQHRAYSISSSMNKHDKEVHLTVSSVRWKNDDRNYNGVCSTFLADDVESGGELKVF
;
A
#
# COMPACT_ATOMS: atom_id res chain seq x y z
N VAL A 1 -12.28 7.97 -12.96
CA VAL A 1 -12.63 9.23 -12.27
C VAL A 1 -11.68 10.32 -12.73
N HIS A 2 -12.18 11.52 -12.90
CA HIS A 2 -11.42 12.73 -13.20
C HIS A 2 -11.18 13.50 -11.90
N TYR A 3 -9.94 13.96 -11.71
CA TYR A 3 -9.52 14.74 -10.55
C TYR A 3 -8.92 16.04 -11.03
N GLU A 4 -9.33 17.14 -10.42
CA GLU A 4 -8.77 18.49 -10.61
C GLU A 4 -8.04 18.84 -9.30
N ILE A 5 -6.73 18.99 -9.36
CA ILE A 5 -5.87 19.24 -8.20
C ILE A 5 -5.33 20.66 -8.32
N GLY A 6 -5.80 21.53 -7.44
CA GLY A 6 -5.30 22.89 -7.37
C GLY A 6 -3.85 22.93 -6.90
N LEU A 7 -3.00 23.67 -7.60
CA LEU A 7 -1.59 23.84 -7.25
C LEU A 7 -1.36 24.93 -6.18
N GLY A 8 -2.38 25.75 -5.91
CA GLY A 8 -2.29 26.83 -4.94
C GLY A 8 -1.07 27.73 -5.19
N ASP A 9 -0.39 28.07 -4.08
CA ASP A 9 0.83 28.89 -4.11
C ASP A 9 2.11 28.05 -4.11
N SER A 10 2.04 26.77 -4.55
CA SER A 10 3.19 25.85 -4.54
C SER A 10 4.32 26.25 -5.50
N GLY A 11 4.02 27.07 -6.50
CA GLY A 11 4.97 27.42 -7.56
C GLY A 11 5.28 26.26 -8.53
N LEU A 12 4.58 25.14 -8.43
CA LEU A 12 4.75 24.00 -9.33
C LEU A 12 4.31 24.34 -10.73
N THR A 13 5.10 23.93 -11.69
CA THR A 13 4.81 24.01 -13.14
C THR A 13 4.98 22.64 -13.77
N TYR A 14 4.30 22.40 -14.88
CA TYR A 14 4.40 21.12 -15.59
C TYR A 14 4.30 21.32 -17.10
N GLU A 15 4.79 20.35 -17.86
CA GLU A 15 4.69 20.28 -19.30
C GLU A 15 3.85 19.08 -19.76
N VAL A 16 3.49 19.08 -21.03
CA VAL A 16 2.77 17.94 -21.63
C VAL A 16 3.65 16.70 -21.62
N GLY A 17 3.15 15.63 -21.00
CA GLY A 17 3.90 14.38 -20.81
C GLY A 17 4.44 14.19 -19.40
N ASP A 18 4.36 15.21 -18.56
CA ASP A 18 4.75 15.09 -17.15
C ASP A 18 3.77 14.22 -16.35
N SER A 19 4.24 13.81 -15.17
CA SER A 19 3.47 13.06 -14.18
C SER A 19 3.57 13.74 -12.84
N ILE A 20 2.51 13.65 -12.06
CA ILE A 20 2.50 14.06 -10.65
C ILE A 20 2.49 12.81 -9.77
N SER A 21 3.30 12.83 -8.74
CA SER A 21 3.35 11.75 -7.74
C SER A 21 2.46 12.06 -6.56
N ILE A 22 1.64 11.10 -6.16
CA ILE A 22 0.71 11.20 -5.03
C ILE A 22 1.17 10.26 -3.92
N PHE A 23 1.23 10.75 -2.69
CA PHE A 23 1.49 9.97 -1.49
C PHE A 23 0.17 9.46 -0.92
N PRO A 24 -0.14 8.16 -1.03
CA PRO A 24 -1.36 7.60 -0.49
C PRO A 24 -1.23 7.25 0.98
N THR A 25 -2.37 6.96 1.61
CA THR A 25 -2.43 6.20 2.85
C THR A 25 -3.03 4.81 2.61
N ASN A 26 -2.71 3.86 3.46
CA ASN A 26 -3.32 2.54 3.42
C ASN A 26 -4.75 2.56 3.95
N LYS A 27 -5.59 1.66 3.45
CA LYS A 27 -6.98 1.52 3.89
C LYS A 27 -7.06 1.14 5.37
N LYS A 28 -7.83 1.91 6.13
CA LYS A 28 -8.02 1.75 7.57
C LYS A 28 -8.47 0.34 7.97
N LEU A 29 -9.29 -0.31 7.15
CA LEU A 29 -9.73 -1.69 7.41
C LEU A 29 -8.56 -2.68 7.39
N LEU A 30 -7.65 -2.58 6.42
CA LEU A 30 -6.49 -3.44 6.32
C LEU A 30 -5.51 -3.16 7.47
N VAL A 31 -5.25 -1.88 7.78
CA VAL A 31 -4.43 -1.47 8.93
C VAL A 31 -4.94 -2.08 10.22
N ASN A 32 -6.24 -1.91 10.52
CA ASN A 32 -6.84 -2.45 11.74
C ASN A 32 -6.77 -3.98 11.79
N SER A 33 -6.97 -4.65 10.65
CA SER A 33 -6.90 -6.11 10.58
C SER A 33 -5.49 -6.64 10.84
N ILE A 34 -4.46 -5.95 10.34
CA ILE A 34 -3.06 -6.31 10.60
C ILE A 34 -2.69 -6.04 12.06
N ILE A 35 -3.08 -4.90 12.64
CA ILE A 35 -2.85 -4.58 14.06
C ILE A 35 -3.48 -5.65 14.96
N SER A 36 -4.75 -6.00 14.68
CA SER A 36 -5.44 -7.10 15.39
C SER A 36 -4.71 -8.43 15.23
N ARG A 37 -4.22 -8.73 14.02
CA ARG A 37 -3.47 -9.97 13.73
C ARG A 37 -2.12 -10.04 14.44
N LEU A 38 -1.47 -8.88 14.66
CA LEU A 38 -0.26 -8.76 15.46
C LEU A 38 -0.52 -8.88 16.96
N GLY A 39 -1.78 -8.68 17.39
CA GLY A 39 -2.20 -8.78 18.79
C GLY A 39 -1.69 -7.63 19.67
N VAL A 40 -1.61 -6.42 19.10
CA VAL A 40 -1.18 -5.22 19.82
C VAL A 40 -2.23 -4.11 19.75
N GLU A 41 -2.12 -3.12 20.63
CA GLU A 41 -2.97 -1.94 20.58
C GLU A 41 -2.47 -0.96 19.50
N LYS A 42 -3.38 -0.20 18.90
CA LYS A 42 -3.10 0.71 17.78
C LYS A 42 -2.14 1.86 18.15
N ASP A 43 -2.12 2.27 19.39
CA ASP A 43 -1.27 3.31 19.96
C ASP A 43 0.09 2.77 20.46
N THR A 44 0.37 1.47 20.30
CA THR A 44 1.66 0.88 20.60
C THR A 44 2.75 1.53 19.76
N VAL A 45 3.79 2.02 20.42
CA VAL A 45 5.02 2.50 19.75
C VAL A 45 6.03 1.35 19.74
N PRO A 46 6.36 0.78 18.56
CA PRO A 46 7.30 -0.34 18.48
C PRO A 46 8.72 0.09 18.88
N ALA A 47 9.51 -0.83 19.39
CA ALA A 47 10.89 -0.54 19.79
C ALA A 47 11.71 -0.04 18.59
N GLY A 48 12.36 1.13 18.77
CA GLY A 48 13.16 1.79 17.74
C GLY A 48 12.38 2.71 16.81
N PHE A 49 11.09 2.95 17.09
CA PHE A 49 10.25 3.89 16.34
C PHE A 49 9.77 5.03 17.25
N GLU A 50 9.37 6.14 16.63
CA GLU A 50 8.75 7.29 17.31
C GLU A 50 7.24 7.32 17.12
N ASP A 51 6.75 6.76 16.00
CA ASP A 51 5.35 6.70 15.63
C ASP A 51 4.66 5.44 16.17
N THR A 52 3.35 5.54 16.36
CA THR A 52 2.52 4.39 16.72
C THR A 52 2.41 3.41 15.55
N ILE A 53 2.08 2.14 15.86
CA ILE A 53 1.86 1.13 14.83
C ILE A 53 0.74 1.53 13.85
N GLU A 54 -0.28 2.25 14.32
CA GLU A 54 -1.35 2.77 13.45
C GLU A 54 -0.79 3.77 12.42
N ILE A 55 0.03 4.73 12.84
CA ILE A 55 0.65 5.71 11.94
C ILE A 55 1.61 5.02 10.97
N LEU A 56 2.47 4.15 11.49
CA LEU A 56 3.43 3.41 10.68
C LEU A 56 2.76 2.62 9.56
N LEU A 57 1.71 1.86 9.87
CA LEU A 57 0.99 1.06 8.89
C LEU A 57 0.09 1.91 7.97
N THR A 58 -0.39 3.05 8.43
CA THR A 58 -1.22 3.93 7.60
C THR A 58 -0.39 4.68 6.57
N GLU A 59 0.80 5.19 6.94
CA GLU A 59 1.51 6.18 6.15
C GLU A 59 2.90 5.75 5.67
N LYS A 60 3.53 4.76 6.32
CA LYS A 60 4.96 4.49 6.10
C LYS A 60 5.25 3.14 5.43
N TYR A 61 4.44 2.13 5.66
CA TYR A 61 4.72 0.77 5.22
C TYR A 61 3.71 0.25 4.19
N GLU A 62 4.22 -0.42 3.16
CA GLU A 62 3.40 -1.12 2.16
C GLU A 62 2.83 -2.39 2.77
N ILE A 63 1.50 -2.48 2.85
CA ILE A 63 0.78 -3.62 3.43
C ILE A 63 -0.20 -4.30 2.46
N LEU A 64 -0.34 -3.75 1.25
CA LEU A 64 -1.12 -4.41 0.21
C LEU A 64 -0.27 -5.41 -0.57
N THR A 65 0.99 -5.07 -0.88
CA THR A 65 1.87 -5.93 -1.66
C THR A 65 2.88 -6.62 -0.75
N PRO A 66 2.80 -7.96 -0.58
CA PRO A 66 3.74 -8.71 0.24
C PRO A 66 5.17 -8.61 -0.31
N SER A 67 6.12 -8.24 0.54
CA SER A 67 7.53 -8.18 0.19
C SER A 67 8.11 -9.60 0.03
N LYS A 68 9.19 -9.73 -0.73
CA LYS A 68 9.94 -10.98 -0.82
C LYS A 68 10.37 -11.47 0.57
N ARG A 69 10.86 -10.58 1.44
CA ARG A 69 11.30 -10.92 2.81
C ARG A 69 10.17 -11.48 3.66
N LEU A 70 8.96 -10.91 3.56
CA LEU A 70 7.80 -11.43 4.27
C LEU A 70 7.41 -12.83 3.78
N ILE A 71 7.38 -13.02 2.46
CA ILE A 71 7.05 -14.32 1.85
C ILE A 71 8.04 -15.40 2.32
N GLU A 72 9.34 -15.12 2.24
CA GLU A 72 10.41 -16.02 2.72
C GLU A 72 10.29 -16.33 4.21
N TYR A 73 10.02 -15.31 5.03
CA TYR A 73 9.83 -15.48 6.47
C TYR A 73 8.64 -16.39 6.79
N VAL A 74 7.49 -16.14 6.13
CA VAL A 74 6.29 -16.96 6.32
C VAL A 74 6.52 -18.38 5.82
N ALA A 75 7.17 -18.56 4.67
CA ALA A 75 7.53 -19.88 4.16
C ALA A 75 8.38 -20.70 5.14
N ASP A 76 9.31 -20.03 5.83
CA ASP A 76 10.20 -20.69 6.81
C ASP A 76 9.52 -20.98 8.15
N LYS A 77 8.65 -20.07 8.62
CA LYS A 77 8.09 -20.12 9.98
C LYS A 77 6.68 -20.67 10.08
N SER A 78 5.90 -20.67 9.00
CA SER A 78 4.49 -21.07 9.04
C SER A 78 4.27 -22.57 9.13
N GLY A 79 5.24 -23.37 8.70
CA GLY A 79 5.08 -24.82 8.53
C GLY A 79 4.31 -25.21 7.24
N ASP A 80 3.95 -24.25 6.40
CA ASP A 80 3.28 -24.51 5.12
C ASP A 80 4.28 -25.08 4.11
N LYS A 81 4.10 -26.37 3.77
CA LYS A 81 4.99 -27.11 2.90
C LYS A 81 4.88 -26.68 1.43
N VAL A 82 3.72 -26.17 1.03
CA VAL A 82 3.47 -25.72 -0.35
C VAL A 82 4.21 -24.44 -0.59
N LEU A 83 4.00 -23.44 0.27
CA LEU A 83 4.72 -22.16 0.18
C LEU A 83 6.23 -22.36 0.33
N LYS A 84 6.67 -23.20 1.28
CA LYS A 84 8.10 -23.50 1.47
C LYS A 84 8.73 -24.07 0.20
N LYS A 85 8.11 -25.08 -0.41
CA LYS A 85 8.60 -25.67 -1.65
C LYS A 85 8.63 -24.66 -2.80
N LEU A 86 7.62 -23.79 -2.87
CA LEU A 86 7.54 -22.75 -3.88
C LEU A 86 8.68 -21.75 -3.76
N VAL A 87 8.94 -21.25 -2.55
CA VAL A 87 10.05 -20.32 -2.29
C VAL A 87 11.40 -20.99 -2.55
N ASP A 88 11.59 -22.25 -2.12
CA ASP A 88 12.83 -23.00 -2.33
C ASP A 88 13.10 -23.33 -3.83
N SER A 89 12.07 -23.30 -4.66
CA SER A 89 12.24 -23.52 -6.12
C SER A 89 12.87 -22.34 -6.85
N GLU A 90 12.90 -21.15 -6.23
CA GLU A 90 13.34 -19.88 -6.83
C GLU A 90 12.63 -19.49 -8.15
N ASP A 91 11.49 -20.16 -8.46
CA ASP A 91 10.67 -19.83 -9.62
C ASP A 91 9.89 -18.53 -9.36
N LYS A 92 10.44 -17.43 -9.85
CA LYS A 92 9.85 -16.09 -9.69
C LYS A 92 8.44 -16.01 -10.24
N LYS A 93 8.18 -16.65 -11.38
CA LYS A 93 6.85 -16.62 -11.99
C LYS A 93 5.84 -17.39 -11.14
N ALA A 94 6.19 -18.55 -10.66
CA ALA A 94 5.32 -19.33 -9.79
C ALA A 94 5.03 -18.60 -8.46
N ILE A 95 6.00 -17.87 -7.90
CA ILE A 95 5.81 -17.03 -6.70
C ILE A 95 4.86 -15.86 -7.02
N GLU A 96 5.03 -15.19 -8.16
CA GLU A 96 4.12 -14.10 -8.58
C GLU A 96 2.69 -14.61 -8.81
N ASP A 97 2.54 -15.76 -9.47
CA ASP A 97 1.23 -16.39 -9.70
C ASP A 97 0.57 -16.81 -8.37
N TYR A 98 1.34 -17.34 -7.41
CA TYR A 98 0.84 -17.71 -6.09
C TYR A 98 0.33 -16.51 -5.28
N LYS A 99 1.10 -15.42 -5.25
CA LYS A 99 0.74 -14.22 -4.48
C LYS A 99 -0.32 -13.34 -5.16
N TRP A 100 -0.71 -13.70 -6.39
CA TRP A 100 -1.68 -12.92 -7.14
C TRP A 100 -2.98 -12.75 -6.37
N GLY A 101 -3.40 -11.50 -6.19
CA GLY A 101 -4.62 -11.17 -5.47
C GLY A 101 -4.55 -11.31 -3.95
N MET A 102 -3.38 -11.57 -3.37
CA MET A 102 -3.16 -11.66 -1.92
C MET A 102 -2.45 -10.41 -1.38
N ASP A 103 -2.81 -10.04 -0.17
CA ASP A 103 -2.12 -8.98 0.58
C ASP A 103 -1.24 -9.53 1.73
N VAL A 104 -0.62 -8.62 2.48
CA VAL A 104 0.22 -8.96 3.64
C VAL A 104 -0.56 -9.74 4.70
N LEU A 105 -1.83 -9.39 4.93
CA LEU A 105 -2.67 -10.08 5.91
C LEU A 105 -2.95 -11.53 5.51
N ASP A 106 -3.11 -11.81 4.21
CA ASP A 106 -3.31 -13.18 3.73
C ASP A 106 -2.09 -14.04 4.03
N PHE A 107 -0.89 -13.52 3.78
CA PHE A 107 0.36 -14.21 4.14
C PHE A 107 0.49 -14.43 5.63
N MET A 108 0.14 -13.45 6.46
CA MET A 108 0.12 -13.63 7.91
C MET A 108 -0.87 -14.70 8.37
N ASN A 109 -1.94 -14.93 7.63
CA ASN A 109 -3.01 -15.88 7.93
C ASN A 109 -2.77 -17.29 7.36
N ILE A 110 -1.71 -17.51 6.57
CA ILE A 110 -1.31 -18.88 6.14
C ILE A 110 -1.13 -19.78 7.39
N ASN A 111 -0.57 -19.23 8.47
CA ASN A 111 -0.62 -19.87 9.78
C ASN A 111 -1.12 -18.87 10.84
N PRO A 112 -2.39 -18.91 11.23
CA PRO A 112 -2.96 -18.00 12.23
C PRO A 112 -2.28 -18.06 13.60
N ASN A 113 -1.62 -19.18 13.91
CA ASN A 113 -0.91 -19.38 15.18
C ASN A 113 0.54 -18.83 15.16
N LEU A 114 1.06 -18.49 13.99
CA LEU A 114 2.39 -17.89 13.88
C LEU A 114 2.36 -16.47 14.46
N LYS A 115 3.01 -16.31 15.60
CA LYS A 115 3.20 -14.96 16.18
C LYS A 115 4.43 -14.30 15.57
N ILE A 116 4.26 -13.06 15.16
CA ILE A 116 5.31 -12.23 14.58
C ILE A 116 5.47 -11.01 15.50
N ASP A 117 6.67 -10.79 16.00
CA ASP A 117 6.99 -9.56 16.72
C ASP A 117 6.81 -8.35 15.81
N VAL A 118 6.29 -7.24 16.38
CA VAL A 118 5.96 -6.03 15.60
C VAL A 118 7.18 -5.45 14.90
N SER A 119 8.31 -5.36 15.58
CA SER A 119 9.53 -4.79 14.99
C SER A 119 10.08 -5.70 13.89
N VAL A 120 9.98 -7.02 14.06
CA VAL A 120 10.31 -7.99 13.01
C VAL A 120 9.37 -7.81 11.82
N PHE A 121 8.06 -7.73 12.06
CA PHE A 121 7.06 -7.53 11.01
C PHE A 121 7.35 -6.27 10.18
N LEU A 122 7.57 -5.13 10.83
CA LEU A 122 7.92 -3.88 10.15
C LEU A 122 9.21 -4.00 9.34
N GLY A 123 10.22 -4.72 9.87
CA GLY A 123 11.45 -5.01 9.15
C GLY A 123 11.27 -5.88 7.91
N LEU A 124 10.20 -6.66 7.83
CA LEU A 124 9.85 -7.48 6.67
C LEU A 124 9.06 -6.69 5.60
N CYS A 125 8.36 -5.63 5.98
CA CYS A 125 7.61 -4.78 5.05
C CYS A 125 8.53 -3.86 4.24
N GLN A 126 8.04 -3.38 3.11
CA GLN A 126 8.67 -2.30 2.34
C GLN A 126 8.08 -0.96 2.75
N SER A 127 8.76 0.13 2.42
CA SER A 127 8.21 1.47 2.58
C SER A 127 7.04 1.68 1.61
N LEU A 128 6.00 2.34 2.07
CA LEU A 128 4.90 2.78 1.22
C LEU A 128 5.42 3.82 0.22
N GLN A 129 5.22 3.54 -1.06
CA GLN A 129 5.70 4.40 -2.14
C GLN A 129 4.57 5.29 -2.67
N HIS A 130 4.94 6.50 -3.09
CA HIS A 130 4.06 7.32 -3.92
C HIS A 130 3.75 6.63 -5.26
N ARG A 131 2.70 7.10 -5.93
CA ARG A 131 2.34 6.63 -7.28
C ARG A 131 2.28 7.82 -8.24
N ALA A 132 3.01 7.68 -9.36
CA ALA A 132 3.00 8.66 -10.43
C ALA A 132 1.78 8.46 -11.34
N TYR A 133 1.12 9.56 -11.68
CA TYR A 133 0.02 9.61 -12.62
C TYR A 133 0.33 10.62 -13.71
N SER A 134 0.13 10.22 -14.96
CA SER A 134 0.29 11.12 -16.09
C SER A 134 -0.72 12.25 -16.01
N ILE A 135 -0.25 13.48 -16.23
CA ILE A 135 -1.07 14.67 -16.23
C ILE A 135 -1.86 14.73 -17.55
N SER A 136 -3.17 14.96 -17.44
CA SER A 136 -4.10 15.03 -18.58
C SER A 136 -4.52 16.45 -18.95
N SER A 137 -4.07 17.46 -18.20
CA SER A 137 -4.29 18.89 -18.49
C SER A 137 -3.10 19.53 -19.22
N SER A 138 -3.29 20.75 -19.67
CA SER A 138 -2.23 21.61 -20.21
C SER A 138 -2.13 22.87 -19.35
N MET A 139 -0.92 23.23 -18.93
CA MET A 139 -0.65 24.44 -18.17
C MET A 139 -1.08 25.72 -18.88
N ASN A 140 -1.03 25.74 -20.22
CA ASN A 140 -1.51 26.88 -21.02
C ASN A 140 -3.00 27.16 -20.89
N LYS A 141 -3.79 26.16 -20.46
CA LYS A 141 -5.24 26.27 -20.27
C LYS A 141 -5.65 26.25 -18.80
N HIS A 142 -4.85 25.55 -17.96
CA HIS A 142 -5.11 25.33 -16.54
C HIS A 142 -3.81 25.61 -15.76
N ASP A 143 -3.48 26.91 -15.64
CA ASP A 143 -2.21 27.40 -15.07
C ASP A 143 -2.07 27.17 -13.56
N LYS A 144 -3.17 26.87 -12.87
CA LYS A 144 -3.23 26.64 -11.42
C LYS A 144 -3.73 25.24 -11.02
N GLU A 145 -3.87 24.36 -11.97
CA GLU A 145 -4.49 23.05 -11.76
C GLU A 145 -3.75 21.95 -12.52
N VAL A 146 -3.72 20.77 -11.92
CA VAL A 146 -3.33 19.52 -12.58
C VAL A 146 -4.56 18.62 -12.67
N HIS A 147 -4.87 18.14 -13.87
CA HIS A 147 -5.95 17.18 -14.07
C HIS A 147 -5.40 15.76 -14.22
N LEU A 148 -6.05 14.82 -13.59
CA LEU A 148 -5.73 13.40 -13.68
C LEU A 148 -6.97 12.60 -14.10
N THR A 149 -6.74 11.53 -14.84
CA THR A 149 -7.79 10.53 -15.10
C THR A 149 -7.32 9.19 -14.52
N VAL A 150 -7.93 8.77 -13.42
CA VAL A 150 -7.50 7.59 -12.67
C VAL A 150 -8.64 6.57 -12.60
N SER A 151 -8.31 5.32 -12.90
CA SER A 151 -9.21 4.17 -12.71
C SER A 151 -8.99 3.58 -11.31
N SER A 152 -10.06 3.44 -10.52
CA SER A 152 -9.98 2.78 -9.21
C SER A 152 -9.78 1.29 -9.40
N VAL A 153 -8.64 0.80 -8.93
CA VAL A 153 -8.30 -0.63 -8.98
C VAL A 153 -8.95 -1.35 -7.82
N ARG A 154 -9.83 -2.30 -8.12
CA ARG A 154 -10.51 -3.14 -7.13
C ARG A 154 -10.60 -4.55 -7.67
N TRP A 155 -10.42 -5.53 -6.81
CA TRP A 155 -10.61 -6.93 -7.19
C TRP A 155 -11.16 -7.74 -6.02
N LYS A 156 -11.61 -8.92 -6.32
CA LYS A 156 -12.07 -9.89 -5.33
C LYS A 156 -11.26 -11.17 -5.50
N ASN A 157 -10.79 -11.71 -4.37
CA ASN A 157 -10.19 -13.03 -4.33
C ASN A 157 -10.86 -13.79 -3.19
N ASP A 158 -11.42 -14.95 -3.49
CA ASP A 158 -12.34 -15.70 -2.63
C ASP A 158 -13.45 -14.76 -2.08
N ASP A 159 -13.60 -14.66 -0.76
CA ASP A 159 -14.62 -13.83 -0.13
C ASP A 159 -14.12 -12.45 0.29
N ARG A 160 -12.85 -12.10 0.03
CA ARG A 160 -12.27 -10.79 0.36
C ARG A 160 -12.27 -9.84 -0.84
N ASN A 161 -12.56 -8.58 -0.55
CA ASN A 161 -12.39 -7.48 -1.49
C ASN A 161 -11.06 -6.77 -1.23
N TYR A 162 -10.36 -6.43 -2.29
CA TYR A 162 -9.07 -5.75 -2.28
C TYR A 162 -9.14 -4.43 -3.02
N ASN A 163 -8.33 -3.49 -2.61
CA ASN A 163 -8.34 -2.12 -3.11
C ASN A 163 -6.90 -1.68 -3.41
N GLY A 164 -6.66 -1.19 -4.62
CA GLY A 164 -5.37 -0.60 -4.96
C GLY A 164 -5.09 0.63 -4.10
N VAL A 165 -3.92 0.71 -3.47
CA VAL A 165 -3.61 1.70 -2.43
C VAL A 165 -3.93 3.13 -2.89
N CYS A 166 -3.25 3.66 -3.89
CA CYS A 166 -3.37 5.06 -4.28
C CYS A 166 -4.66 5.37 -5.05
N SER A 167 -5.07 4.49 -5.98
CA SER A 167 -6.25 4.72 -6.81
C SER A 167 -7.56 4.73 -6.01
N THR A 168 -7.63 3.92 -4.93
CA THR A 168 -8.80 3.94 -4.05
C THR A 168 -8.67 4.94 -2.91
N PHE A 169 -7.44 5.30 -2.49
CA PHE A 169 -7.21 6.46 -1.64
C PHE A 169 -7.83 7.72 -2.28
N LEU A 170 -7.50 8.00 -3.55
CA LEU A 170 -8.07 9.12 -4.29
C LEU A 170 -9.60 9.02 -4.42
N ALA A 171 -10.14 7.81 -4.64
CA ALA A 171 -11.55 7.64 -4.92
C ALA A 171 -12.46 7.67 -3.69
N ASP A 172 -11.95 7.25 -2.53
CA ASP A 172 -12.77 6.99 -1.35
C ASP A 172 -12.39 7.85 -0.14
N ASP A 173 -11.11 8.24 -0.02
CA ASP A 173 -10.59 8.82 1.20
C ASP A 173 -10.30 10.33 1.03
N VAL A 174 -10.18 10.81 -0.21
CA VAL A 174 -9.98 12.23 -0.51
C VAL A 174 -11.32 12.89 -0.80
N GLU A 175 -11.69 13.81 0.07
CA GLU A 175 -12.89 14.63 -0.12
C GLU A 175 -12.63 15.80 -1.07
N SER A 176 -13.69 16.28 -1.72
CA SER A 176 -13.59 17.51 -2.54
C SER A 176 -13.19 18.70 -1.68
N GLY A 177 -12.14 19.41 -2.10
CA GLY A 177 -11.52 20.49 -1.32
C GLY A 177 -10.51 20.01 -0.26
N GLY A 178 -10.25 18.70 -0.17
CA GLY A 178 -9.22 18.14 0.69
C GLY A 178 -7.81 18.39 0.16
N GLU A 179 -6.82 18.25 1.02
CA GLU A 179 -5.40 18.42 0.68
C GLU A 179 -4.78 17.09 0.24
N LEU A 180 -3.88 17.16 -0.75
CA LEU A 180 -3.08 16.04 -1.23
C LEU A 180 -1.60 16.33 -1.09
N LYS A 181 -0.84 15.35 -0.58
CA LYS A 181 0.61 15.42 -0.62
C LYS A 181 1.08 14.91 -1.98
N VAL A 182 1.72 15.82 -2.73
CA VAL A 182 2.19 15.57 -4.10
C VAL A 182 3.61 16.06 -4.31
N PHE A 183 4.27 15.62 -5.37
CA PHE A 183 5.50 16.21 -5.90
C PHE A 183 5.66 15.93 -7.41
#